data_4107851bf7ea0d056d0030d04bcc33a1
#
_entry.id   4107851bf7ea0d056d0030d04bcc33a1
#
_cell.length_a   1.000
_cell.length_b   1.000
_cell.length_c   1.000
_cell.angle_alpha   90.00
_cell.angle_beta   90.00
_cell.angle_gamma   90.00
#
_symmetry.space_group_name_H-M   'P 1'
#
loop_
_entity.id
_entity.type
_entity.pdbx_description
1 polymer ?
#
loop_
_entity_poly.entity_id
_entity_poly.type
_entity_poly.pdbx_seq_one_letter_code
_entity_poly.pdbx_strand_id
1 'polypeptide(L)'
;MIESAGTLLYRRTDGRLEVMIVHPWGPYNRRAPWSIPKGRTNPGEDLETAARRETVEETGVSAGRLHSIGSVDLARSRKRIHGFTGPAPEDAAPRSDQKEVDEAKFVALDRARFLLHPAQVTFLDRLLSTIDLEQRAPAPPAAGE
;
A
#
# COMPACT_ATOMS: atom_id res chain seq x y z
N MET A 1 10.80 14.69 11.77
CA MET A 1 9.67 13.92 11.27
C MET A 1 10.06 12.46 11.13
N ILE A 2 9.20 11.57 11.59
CA ILE A 2 9.46 10.13 11.52
C ILE A 2 9.12 9.64 10.12
N GLU A 3 10.08 8.99 9.47
CA GLU A 3 9.89 8.45 8.12
C GLU A 3 9.43 7.00 8.17
N SER A 4 8.37 6.70 7.44
CA SER A 4 7.85 5.34 7.22
C SER A 4 7.66 5.11 5.73
N ALA A 5 7.65 3.86 5.33
CA ALA A 5 7.40 3.49 3.95
C ALA A 5 6.47 2.29 3.89
N GLY A 6 5.63 2.24 2.90
CA GLY A 6 4.67 1.15 2.74
C GLY A 6 4.19 1.00 1.31
N THR A 7 3.34 0.00 1.11
CA THR A 7 2.81 -0.30 -0.21
C THR A 7 1.30 -0.25 -0.24
N LEU A 8 0.77 0.17 -1.38
CA LEU A 8 -0.65 0.03 -1.71
C LEU A 8 -0.71 -0.88 -2.95
N LEU A 9 -0.81 -2.18 -2.69
CA LEU A 9 -0.90 -3.18 -3.76
C LEU A 9 -2.34 -3.31 -4.21
N TYR A 10 -2.53 -3.47 -5.52
CA TYR A 10 -3.86 -3.58 -6.10
C TYR A 10 -4.01 -4.84 -6.93
N ARG A 11 -5.26 -5.26 -7.13
CA ARG A 11 -5.63 -6.33 -8.05
C ARG A 11 -7.00 -6.03 -8.64
N ARG A 12 -7.33 -6.73 -9.72
CA ARG A 12 -8.68 -6.69 -10.28
C ARG A 12 -9.36 -8.02 -10.02
N THR A 13 -10.57 -7.96 -9.48
CA THR A 13 -11.40 -9.13 -9.25
C THR A 13 -12.75 -8.87 -9.91
N ASP A 14 -13.10 -9.67 -10.91
CA ASP A 14 -14.33 -9.49 -11.69
C ASP A 14 -14.48 -8.06 -12.24
N GLY A 15 -13.36 -7.51 -12.73
CA GLY A 15 -13.32 -6.16 -13.29
C GLY A 15 -13.24 -5.03 -12.27
N ARG A 16 -13.33 -5.34 -10.98
CA ARG A 16 -13.28 -4.34 -9.92
C ARG A 16 -11.87 -4.22 -9.36
N LEU A 17 -11.47 -2.97 -9.12
CA LEU A 17 -10.18 -2.70 -8.50
C LEU A 17 -10.28 -2.86 -7.00
N GLU A 18 -9.37 -3.68 -6.45
CA GLU A 18 -9.23 -3.89 -5.02
C GLU A 18 -7.83 -3.52 -4.58
N VAL A 19 -7.71 -3.08 -3.33
CA VAL A 19 -6.43 -2.72 -2.72
C VAL A 19 -6.23 -3.47 -1.41
N MET A 20 -4.97 -3.77 -1.11
CA MET A 20 -4.59 -4.49 0.11
C MET A 20 -4.31 -3.49 1.23
N ILE A 21 -5.04 -3.62 2.32
CA ILE A 21 -4.90 -2.74 3.48
C ILE A 21 -4.87 -3.57 4.77
N VAL A 22 -4.41 -2.94 5.85
CA VAL A 22 -4.25 -3.58 7.15
C VAL A 22 -4.93 -2.78 8.25
N HIS A 23 -5.33 -3.45 9.31
CA HIS A 23 -5.86 -2.81 10.51
C HIS A 23 -4.85 -2.94 11.65
N PRO A 24 -4.53 -1.84 12.37
CA PRO A 24 -3.53 -1.90 13.44
C PRO A 24 -4.02 -2.75 14.62
N TRP A 25 -3.07 -3.50 15.20
CA TRP A 25 -3.32 -4.35 16.35
C TRP A 25 -3.38 -3.55 17.65
N GLY A 26 -4.13 -4.06 18.59
CA GLY A 26 -4.08 -3.61 19.97
C GLY A 26 -5.42 -3.11 20.52
N PRO A 27 -5.58 -3.12 21.85
CA PRO A 27 -6.86 -2.75 22.47
C PRO A 27 -7.22 -1.28 22.28
N TYR A 28 -6.23 -0.41 22.11
CA TYR A 28 -6.46 1.01 21.86
C TYR A 28 -6.75 1.31 20.38
N ASN A 29 -6.62 0.29 19.53
CA ASN A 29 -6.77 0.44 18.07
C ASN A 29 -8.05 -0.17 17.52
N ARG A 30 -8.98 -0.62 18.37
CA ARG A 30 -10.20 -1.27 17.90
C ARG A 30 -10.98 -0.45 16.88
N ARG A 31 -11.01 0.88 17.06
CA ARG A 31 -11.72 1.80 16.17
C ARG A 31 -10.76 2.64 15.33
N ALA A 32 -9.49 2.29 15.32
CA ALA A 32 -8.52 3.01 14.52
C ALA A 32 -8.84 2.82 13.04
N PRO A 33 -8.53 3.81 12.20
CA PRO A 33 -8.66 3.63 10.77
C PRO A 33 -7.67 2.58 10.26
N TRP A 34 -8.00 1.99 9.13
CA TRP A 34 -7.12 1.10 8.40
C TRP A 34 -5.97 1.88 7.77
N SER A 35 -4.96 1.16 7.34
CA SER A 35 -3.73 1.73 6.80
C SER A 35 -3.19 0.86 5.67
N ILE A 36 -2.34 1.44 4.84
CA ILE A 36 -1.48 0.61 4.00
C ILE A 36 -0.48 -0.09 4.93
N PRO A 37 0.00 -1.31 4.58
CA PRO A 37 1.09 -1.93 5.33
C PRO A 37 2.32 -1.05 5.23
N LYS A 38 2.90 -0.68 6.38
CA LYS A 38 3.98 0.28 6.46
C LYS A 38 4.72 0.18 7.78
N GLY A 39 5.92 0.69 7.81
CA GLY A 39 6.67 0.82 9.05
C GLY A 39 7.87 1.71 8.86
N ARG A 40 8.61 1.93 9.94
CA ARG A 40 9.77 2.80 9.95
C ARG A 40 10.89 2.25 9.08
N THR A 41 11.61 3.16 8.44
CA THR A 41 12.82 2.79 7.72
C THR A 41 13.94 2.50 8.72
N ASN A 42 14.82 1.57 8.37
CA ASN A 42 16.03 1.31 9.12
C ASN A 42 17.13 2.29 8.67
N PRO A 43 18.14 2.58 9.51
CA PRO A 43 19.24 3.42 9.09
C PRO A 43 19.91 2.91 7.81
N GLY A 44 20.03 3.79 6.82
CA GLY A 44 20.64 3.44 5.54
C GLY A 44 19.76 2.65 4.58
N GLU A 45 18.56 2.31 4.98
CA GLU A 45 17.61 1.58 4.13
C GLU A 45 16.89 2.55 3.20
N ASP A 46 16.82 2.23 1.89
CA ASP A 46 16.05 3.06 0.98
C ASP A 46 14.56 2.84 1.17
N LEU A 47 13.76 3.80 0.71
CA LEU A 47 12.32 3.81 0.96
C LEU A 47 11.60 2.61 0.35
N GLU A 48 11.94 2.25 -0.88
CA GLU A 48 11.29 1.11 -1.54
C GLU A 48 11.62 -0.21 -0.82
N THR A 49 12.86 -0.40 -0.43
CA THR A 49 13.28 -1.58 0.33
C THR A 49 12.52 -1.68 1.64
N ALA A 50 12.38 -0.56 2.36
CA ALA A 50 11.61 -0.52 3.60
C ALA A 50 10.15 -0.86 3.35
N ALA A 51 9.55 -0.31 2.30
CA ALA A 51 8.16 -0.58 1.96
C ALA A 51 7.93 -2.07 1.67
N ARG A 52 8.84 -2.70 0.92
CA ARG A 52 8.78 -4.13 0.61
C ARG A 52 8.91 -4.98 1.87
N ARG A 53 9.87 -4.65 2.70
CA ARG A 53 10.13 -5.38 3.95
C ARG A 53 8.93 -5.31 4.89
N GLU A 54 8.40 -4.12 5.10
CA GLU A 54 7.24 -3.93 5.99
C GLU A 54 5.99 -4.66 5.48
N THR A 55 5.80 -4.69 4.16
CA THR A 55 4.67 -5.40 3.57
C THR A 55 4.76 -6.90 3.85
N VAL A 56 5.95 -7.49 3.69
CA VAL A 56 6.17 -8.90 4.01
C VAL A 56 5.95 -9.16 5.50
N GLU A 57 6.51 -8.30 6.36
CA GLU A 57 6.38 -8.46 7.81
C GLU A 57 4.93 -8.41 8.26
N GLU A 58 4.15 -7.48 7.75
CA GLU A 58 2.77 -7.28 8.21
C GLU A 58 1.75 -8.19 7.53
N THR A 59 1.98 -8.58 6.28
CA THR A 59 0.97 -9.29 5.49
C THR A 59 1.42 -10.62 4.88
N GLY A 60 2.71 -10.89 4.89
CA GLY A 60 3.26 -12.08 4.24
C GLY A 60 3.35 -11.98 2.72
N VAL A 61 3.00 -10.85 2.13
CA VAL A 61 2.98 -10.68 0.67
C VAL A 61 4.26 -10.03 0.19
N SER A 62 4.92 -10.64 -0.80
CA SER A 62 6.10 -10.08 -1.46
C SER A 62 5.66 -9.28 -2.69
N ALA A 63 5.93 -7.99 -2.67
CA ALA A 63 5.53 -7.11 -3.77
C ALA A 63 6.37 -7.39 -5.03
N GLY A 64 5.74 -7.27 -6.19
CA GLY A 64 6.43 -7.26 -7.46
C GLY A 64 6.96 -5.87 -7.81
N ARG A 65 6.78 -5.42 -9.05
CA ARG A 65 7.24 -4.07 -9.42
C ARG A 65 6.43 -3.03 -8.66
N LEU A 66 7.12 -1.95 -8.28
CA LEU A 66 6.53 -0.85 -7.54
C LEU A 66 6.88 0.49 -8.19
N HIS A 67 5.97 1.45 -8.05
CA HIS A 67 6.16 2.85 -8.44
C HIS A 67 5.87 3.73 -7.24
N SER A 68 6.69 4.75 -7.03
CA SER A 68 6.41 5.73 -5.98
C SER A 68 5.12 6.49 -6.28
N ILE A 69 4.31 6.65 -5.27
CA ILE A 69 3.13 7.52 -5.28
C ILE A 69 3.29 8.67 -4.29
N GLY A 70 4.53 9.03 -3.98
CA GLY A 70 4.83 10.16 -3.12
C GLY A 70 4.60 9.89 -1.66
N SER A 71 4.45 10.95 -0.88
CA SER A 71 4.30 10.82 0.56
C SER A 71 3.09 11.61 1.06
N VAL A 72 2.63 11.26 2.25
CA VAL A 72 1.65 12.03 3.01
C VAL A 72 2.16 12.25 4.42
N ASP A 73 1.79 13.36 4.99
CA ASP A 73 2.20 13.73 6.34
C ASP A 73 1.04 13.54 7.32
N LEU A 74 1.33 12.90 8.44
CA LEU A 74 0.42 12.79 9.57
C LEU A 74 0.85 13.82 10.60
N ALA A 75 0.23 15.00 10.55
CA ALA A 75 0.69 16.16 11.32
C ALA A 75 0.74 15.92 12.83
N ARG A 76 -0.27 15.25 13.38
CA ARG A 76 -0.34 15.01 14.83
C ARG A 76 0.75 14.08 15.35
N SER A 77 1.13 13.09 14.58
CA SER A 77 2.16 12.13 14.98
C SER A 77 3.54 12.47 14.44
N ARG A 78 3.64 13.54 13.66
CA ARG A 78 4.88 13.97 13.00
C ARG A 78 5.51 12.85 12.18
N LYS A 79 4.67 12.09 11.49
CA LYS A 79 5.08 11.00 10.61
C LYS A 79 4.90 11.39 9.17
N ARG A 80 5.84 10.94 8.34
CA ARG A 80 5.71 11.00 6.88
C ARG A 80 5.69 9.60 6.35
N ILE A 81 4.66 9.26 5.57
CA ILE A 81 4.54 7.94 4.98
C ILE A 81 4.81 8.05 3.49
N HIS A 82 5.83 7.34 3.03
CA HIS A 82 6.15 7.22 1.61
C HIS A 82 5.44 6.00 1.06
N GLY A 83 4.64 6.20 0.01
CA GLY A 83 3.84 5.14 -0.59
C GLY A 83 4.40 4.65 -1.91
N PHE A 84 4.26 3.36 -2.15
CA PHE A 84 4.61 2.71 -3.41
C PHE A 84 3.43 1.85 -3.83
N THR A 85 3.15 1.80 -5.12
CA THR A 85 2.03 1.02 -5.64
C THR A 85 2.48 0.11 -6.77
N GLY A 86 1.79 -1.00 -6.91
CA GLY A 86 2.00 -1.94 -7.99
C GLY A 86 0.97 -3.06 -7.92
N PRO A 87 0.90 -3.89 -8.97
CA PRO A 87 -0.01 -5.02 -8.96
C PRO A 87 0.42 -6.04 -7.91
N ALA A 88 -0.56 -6.56 -7.17
CA ALA A 88 -0.30 -7.64 -6.22
C ALA A 88 0.09 -8.90 -7.01
N PRO A 89 0.95 -9.77 -6.43
CA PRO A 89 1.19 -11.08 -7.04
C PRO A 89 -0.13 -11.84 -7.20
N GLU A 90 -0.24 -12.67 -8.24
CA GLU A 90 -1.47 -13.44 -8.50
C GLU A 90 -1.82 -14.37 -7.34
N ASP A 91 -0.81 -14.90 -6.65
CA ASP A 91 -0.98 -15.80 -5.52
C ASP A 91 -1.04 -15.08 -4.17
N ALA A 92 -1.19 -13.76 -4.17
CA ALA A 92 -1.20 -12.98 -2.93
C ALA A 92 -2.32 -13.45 -2.01
N ALA A 93 -1.93 -13.87 -0.80
CA ALA A 93 -2.83 -14.31 0.25
C ALA A 93 -2.47 -13.56 1.54
N PRO A 94 -2.91 -12.30 1.68
CA PRO A 94 -2.54 -11.51 2.83
C PRO A 94 -3.07 -12.12 4.13
N ARG A 95 -2.24 -12.04 5.16
CA ARG A 95 -2.58 -12.50 6.51
C ARG A 95 -1.91 -11.56 7.51
N SER A 96 -2.55 -11.36 8.65
CA SER A 96 -1.98 -10.50 9.68
C SER A 96 -0.80 -11.18 10.38
N ASP A 97 0.14 -10.38 10.90
CA ASP A 97 1.24 -10.86 11.73
C ASP A 97 0.82 -11.06 13.18
N GLN A 98 -0.40 -10.64 13.56
CA GLN A 98 -0.94 -10.69 14.92
C GLN A 98 -0.04 -10.00 15.96
N LYS A 99 0.75 -9.01 15.50
CA LYS A 99 1.64 -8.21 16.35
C LYS A 99 1.41 -6.73 16.12
N GLU A 100 1.65 -6.27 14.91
CA GLU A 100 1.44 -4.87 14.54
C GLU A 100 0.09 -4.67 13.86
N VAL A 101 -0.41 -5.70 13.17
CA VAL A 101 -1.73 -5.66 12.52
C VAL A 101 -2.55 -6.88 12.92
N ASP A 102 -3.86 -6.71 13.05
CA ASP A 102 -4.77 -7.80 13.37
C ASP A 102 -5.52 -8.33 12.15
N GLU A 103 -5.63 -7.54 11.08
CA GLU A 103 -6.22 -7.97 9.82
C GLU A 103 -5.41 -7.44 8.65
N ALA A 104 -5.36 -8.22 7.57
CA ALA A 104 -4.79 -7.82 6.30
C ALA A 104 -5.66 -8.42 5.20
N LYS A 105 -6.18 -7.59 4.29
CA LYS A 105 -7.09 -8.08 3.25
C LYS A 105 -7.19 -7.13 2.06
N PHE A 106 -7.69 -7.66 0.96
CA PHE A 106 -8.09 -6.84 -0.17
C PHE A 106 -9.52 -6.34 0.04
N VAL A 107 -9.75 -5.08 -0.27
CA VAL A 107 -11.08 -4.47 -0.25
C VAL A 107 -11.28 -3.68 -1.54
N ALA A 108 -12.54 -3.49 -1.93
CA ALA A 108 -12.84 -2.65 -3.07
C ALA A 108 -12.32 -1.23 -2.82
N LEU A 109 -11.86 -0.58 -3.88
CA LEU A 109 -11.24 0.74 -3.78
C LEU A 109 -12.15 1.78 -3.12
N ASP A 110 -13.43 1.78 -3.47
CA ASP A 110 -14.40 2.70 -2.87
C ASP A 110 -14.59 2.43 -1.37
N ARG A 111 -14.53 1.16 -0.95
CA ARG A 111 -14.58 0.79 0.46
C ARG A 111 -13.33 1.28 1.20
N ALA A 112 -12.18 1.18 0.57
CA ALA A 112 -10.92 1.65 1.16
C ALA A 112 -10.97 3.14 1.48
N ARG A 113 -11.70 3.95 0.70
CA ARG A 113 -11.84 5.39 0.97
C ARG A 113 -12.43 5.67 2.35
N PHE A 114 -13.32 4.81 2.82
CA PHE A 114 -13.95 4.96 4.14
C PHE A 114 -13.12 4.34 5.25
N LEU A 115 -12.35 3.32 4.95
CA LEU A 115 -11.60 2.57 5.95
C LEU A 115 -10.25 3.19 6.27
N LEU A 116 -9.55 3.73 5.27
CA LEU A 116 -8.21 4.27 5.44
C LEU A 116 -8.21 5.54 6.28
N HIS A 117 -7.11 5.73 7.02
CA HIS A 117 -6.83 7.01 7.65
C HIS A 117 -6.99 8.12 6.61
N PRO A 118 -7.67 9.24 6.95
CA PRO A 118 -7.96 10.29 5.97
C PRO A 118 -6.75 10.80 5.20
N ALA A 119 -5.59 10.93 5.84
CA ALA A 119 -4.37 11.36 5.16
C ALA A 119 -3.91 10.37 4.09
N GLN A 120 -4.26 9.09 4.23
CA GLN A 120 -3.84 8.06 3.28
C GLN A 120 -4.80 7.91 2.10
N VAL A 121 -5.99 8.50 2.16
CA VAL A 121 -6.93 8.47 1.03
C VAL A 121 -6.30 9.07 -0.23
N THR A 122 -5.42 10.04 -0.07
CA THR A 122 -4.65 10.62 -1.17
C THR A 122 -3.89 9.56 -1.98
N PHE A 123 -3.40 8.51 -1.33
CA PHE A 123 -2.72 7.42 -2.03
C PHE A 123 -3.64 6.70 -3.01
N LEU A 124 -4.93 6.57 -2.69
CA LEU A 124 -5.90 5.95 -3.61
C LEU A 124 -6.04 6.77 -4.90
N ASP A 125 -6.10 8.08 -4.77
CA ASP A 125 -6.22 8.96 -5.92
C ASP A 125 -4.95 8.93 -6.77
N ARG A 126 -3.80 8.89 -6.13
CA ARG A 126 -2.51 8.77 -6.83
C ARG A 126 -2.36 7.41 -7.52
N LEU A 127 -2.84 6.33 -6.89
CA LEU A 127 -2.88 5.02 -7.51
C LEU A 127 -3.72 5.06 -8.78
N LEU A 128 -4.91 5.64 -8.72
CA LEU A 128 -5.79 5.75 -9.88
C LEU A 128 -5.13 6.53 -11.03
N SER A 129 -4.44 7.61 -10.71
CA SER A 129 -3.69 8.38 -11.70
C SER A 129 -2.58 7.55 -12.34
N THR A 130 -1.88 6.74 -11.56
CA THR A 130 -0.82 5.87 -12.05
C THR A 130 -1.37 4.82 -13.02
N ILE A 131 -2.47 4.18 -12.68
CA ILE A 131 -3.12 3.19 -13.54
C ILE A 131 -3.62 3.83 -14.82
N ASP A 132 -4.24 5.01 -14.72
CA ASP A 132 -4.74 5.73 -15.89
C ASP A 132 -3.62 6.11 -16.85
N LEU A 133 -2.48 6.56 -16.33
CA LEU A 133 -1.30 6.88 -17.15
C LEU A 133 -0.74 5.62 -17.82
N GLU A 134 -0.67 4.50 -17.12
CA GLU A 134 -0.21 3.23 -17.70
C GLU A 134 -1.13 2.78 -18.85
N GLN A 135 -2.43 2.91 -18.68
CA GLN A 135 -3.42 2.53 -19.70
C GLN A 135 -3.37 3.45 -20.93
N ARG A 136 -2.97 4.70 -20.76
CA ARG A 136 -2.85 5.67 -21.84
C ARG A 136 -1.51 5.63 -22.55
N ALA A 137 -0.50 4.99 -21.94
CA ALA A 137 0.81 4.88 -22.56
C ALA A 137 0.70 4.04 -23.83
N PRO A 138 1.38 4.43 -24.92
CA PRO A 138 1.39 3.59 -26.12
C PRO A 138 2.02 2.24 -25.79
N ALA A 139 1.48 1.19 -26.40
CA ALA A 139 2.05 -0.14 -26.22
C ALA A 139 3.51 -0.14 -26.67
N PRO A 140 4.43 -0.78 -25.93
CA PRO A 140 5.80 -0.92 -26.40
C PRO A 140 5.84 -1.71 -27.69
N PRO A 141 6.78 -1.41 -28.61
CA PRO A 141 6.90 -2.19 -29.81
C PRO A 141 7.17 -3.67 -29.49
N ALA A 142 6.57 -4.56 -30.26
CA ALA A 142 6.76 -5.98 -30.05
C ALA A 142 8.24 -6.35 -30.27
N ALA A 143 8.76 -7.23 -29.41
CA ALA A 143 10.15 -7.64 -29.50
C ALA A 143 10.37 -8.38 -30.84
N GLY A 144 11.42 -7.99 -31.57
CA GLY A 144 11.78 -8.60 -32.85
C GLY A 144 11.11 -8.01 -34.08
N GLU A 145 10.34 -6.96 -33.95
CA GLU A 145 9.77 -6.22 -35.06
C GLU A 145 10.64 -5.03 -35.45
#